data_efcca593e34fbf62a51fe8f21cf6299e
#
_entry.id   efcca593e34fbf62a51fe8f21cf6299e
#
_cell.length_a   1.000
_cell.length_b   1.000
_cell.length_c   1.000
_cell.angle_alpha   90.00
_cell.angle_beta   90.00
_cell.angle_gamma   90.00
#
_symmetry.space_group_name_H-M   'P 1'
#
loop_
_entity.id
_entity.type
_entity.pdbx_description
1 polymer ?
#
loop_
_entity_poly.entity_id
_entity_poly.type
_entity_poly.pdbx_seq_one_letter_code
_entity_poly.pdbx_strand_id
1 'polypeptide(L)'
;MRAVPPGTQLSVPGIPDAAPPPLADGGLRTVALGGIGEIGRNMTVFEHAGRLLVVDCGVLFPEDDAPGVDLILPDFRAIEPRLDDIEALVLTHGHEDHIGAVPFLLRLRPDLPVVGSEFTLALVAEKCREHHQKPQLVQVKEGSRHGCGLFDCEFFAVNHSIPDALAVAIRTPAGLVLHTGDVKLDQLPLDGRLTDLAGFSRLGDEGVDLLLIDSTNAEVPGFVTPERDIGPVLDSVIGKATQRVIVACFASHVHRVQQVLDVAAGHGRKVALVGRSMVRNMGVAGDLGLLRVPPGLLVDLDEALAMPERQVLFVSTGSQGEPLSALSRMARGEHRQIRIRPGDTVVLASSLIPGNETAVFRV
;
A
#
# COMPACT_ATOMS: atom_id res chain seq x y z
N MET A 1 -1.60 -29.71 13.68
CA MET A 1 -2.33 -29.23 12.49
C MET A 1 -2.86 -30.44 11.71
N ARG A 2 -4.18 -30.62 11.60
CA ARG A 2 -4.74 -31.63 10.71
C ARG A 2 -4.88 -30.98 9.34
N ALA A 3 -4.19 -31.52 8.34
CA ALA A 3 -4.34 -31.11 6.96
C ALA A 3 -5.79 -31.37 6.50
N VAL A 4 -6.39 -30.34 5.89
CA VAL A 4 -7.68 -30.47 5.21
C VAL A 4 -7.46 -31.40 4.02
N PRO A 5 -8.29 -32.46 3.83
CA PRO A 5 -8.11 -33.38 2.71
C PRO A 5 -8.20 -32.65 1.37
N PRO A 6 -7.39 -33.04 0.37
CA PRO A 6 -7.54 -32.49 -0.97
C PRO A 6 -8.93 -32.82 -1.52
N GLY A 7 -9.69 -31.82 -1.95
CA GLY A 7 -11.04 -32.00 -2.50
C GLY A 7 -12.19 -31.47 -1.64
N THR A 8 -11.93 -30.89 -0.47
CA THR A 8 -13.00 -30.23 0.30
C THR A 8 -13.26 -28.86 -0.31
N GLN A 9 -14.26 -28.75 -1.18
CA GLN A 9 -14.81 -27.48 -1.62
C GLN A 9 -15.51 -26.82 -0.41
N LEU A 10 -14.89 -25.78 0.14
CA LEU A 10 -15.57 -24.85 1.04
C LEU A 10 -16.38 -23.91 0.16
N SER A 11 -17.70 -24.15 0.03
CA SER A 11 -18.59 -23.20 -0.61
C SER A 11 -18.71 -21.98 0.28
N VAL A 12 -18.26 -20.83 -0.22
CA VAL A 12 -18.51 -19.54 0.41
C VAL A 12 -19.95 -19.14 0.03
N PRO A 13 -20.86 -18.89 0.99
CA PRO A 13 -22.20 -18.44 0.68
C PRO A 13 -22.15 -17.12 -0.11
N GLY A 14 -22.73 -17.11 -1.31
CA GLY A 14 -22.90 -15.90 -2.13
C GLY A 14 -22.04 -15.79 -3.39
N ILE A 15 -21.07 -16.67 -3.62
CA ILE A 15 -20.38 -16.74 -4.91
C ILE A 15 -21.07 -17.82 -5.76
N PRO A 16 -21.66 -17.47 -6.92
CA PRO A 16 -22.21 -18.49 -7.80
C PRO A 16 -21.09 -19.42 -8.28
N ASP A 17 -21.25 -20.73 -8.11
CA ASP A 17 -20.37 -21.75 -8.71
C ASP A 17 -20.39 -21.76 -10.27
N ALA A 18 -21.20 -20.89 -10.87
CA ALA A 18 -21.33 -20.79 -12.31
C ALA A 18 -20.24 -19.87 -12.90
N ALA A 19 -19.52 -20.37 -13.88
CA ALA A 19 -18.67 -19.53 -14.73
C ALA A 19 -19.46 -18.30 -15.21
N PRO A 20 -18.84 -17.12 -15.29
CA PRO A 20 -19.53 -15.93 -15.77
C PRO A 20 -20.05 -16.17 -17.18
N PRO A 21 -21.20 -15.56 -17.58
CA PRO A 21 -21.75 -15.76 -18.89
C PRO A 21 -20.73 -15.38 -19.98
N PRO A 22 -20.78 -15.98 -21.19
CA PRO A 22 -19.87 -15.60 -22.26
C PRO A 22 -19.86 -14.09 -22.48
N LEU A 23 -18.66 -13.51 -22.68
CA LEU A 23 -18.52 -12.11 -23.04
C LEU A 23 -19.03 -11.91 -24.48
N ALA A 24 -19.82 -10.87 -24.73
CA ALA A 24 -20.23 -10.51 -26.08
C ALA A 24 -19.00 -10.17 -26.94
N ASP A 25 -19.08 -10.44 -28.25
CA ASP A 25 -18.02 -10.10 -29.20
C ASP A 25 -17.66 -8.61 -29.09
N GLY A 26 -16.37 -8.32 -28.95
CA GLY A 26 -15.87 -6.96 -28.79
C GLY A 26 -16.17 -6.33 -27.42
N GLY A 27 -16.77 -7.04 -26.48
CA GLY A 27 -17.07 -6.55 -25.13
C GLY A 27 -15.84 -6.44 -24.22
N LEU A 28 -15.99 -5.66 -23.16
CA LEU A 28 -15.06 -5.60 -22.01
C LEU A 28 -15.82 -6.03 -20.77
N ARG A 29 -15.23 -6.95 -20.00
CA ARG A 29 -15.72 -7.35 -18.68
C ARG A 29 -14.77 -6.86 -17.61
N THR A 30 -15.32 -6.31 -16.54
CA THR A 30 -14.58 -5.94 -15.34
C THR A 30 -15.11 -6.74 -14.17
N VAL A 31 -14.19 -7.36 -13.40
CA VAL A 31 -14.52 -8.19 -12.23
C VAL A 31 -13.61 -7.77 -11.08
N ALA A 32 -14.18 -7.31 -9.97
CA ALA A 32 -13.43 -7.08 -8.75
C ALA A 32 -13.34 -8.40 -7.95
N LEU A 33 -12.14 -8.84 -7.63
CA LEU A 33 -11.88 -9.99 -6.76
C LEU A 33 -11.63 -9.58 -5.30
N GLY A 34 -11.62 -8.28 -5.03
CA GLY A 34 -11.50 -7.63 -3.74
C GLY A 34 -11.47 -6.12 -3.90
N GLY A 35 -11.51 -5.37 -2.80
CA GLY A 35 -11.45 -3.91 -2.79
C GLY A 35 -12.78 -3.19 -3.04
N ILE A 36 -13.89 -3.90 -3.20
CA ILE A 36 -15.21 -3.29 -3.37
C ILE A 36 -16.02 -3.48 -2.08
N GLY A 37 -16.38 -2.36 -1.44
CA GLY A 37 -17.12 -2.37 -0.16
C GLY A 37 -16.27 -2.77 1.05
N GLU A 38 -14.96 -2.83 0.89
CA GLU A 38 -13.97 -3.12 1.92
C GLU A 38 -12.67 -2.37 1.62
N ILE A 39 -11.80 -2.20 2.62
CA ILE A 39 -10.46 -1.67 2.44
C ILE A 39 -9.49 -2.84 2.55
N GLY A 40 -8.85 -3.19 1.44
CA GLY A 40 -7.88 -4.29 1.39
C GLY A 40 -8.13 -5.27 0.25
N ARG A 41 -7.17 -6.17 0.05
CA ARG A 41 -7.12 -7.20 -1.02
C ARG A 41 -7.56 -6.70 -2.39
N ASN A 42 -7.18 -5.47 -2.72
CA ASN A 42 -7.52 -4.85 -3.99
C ASN A 42 -7.04 -5.71 -5.17
N MET A 43 -7.96 -6.11 -6.04
CA MET A 43 -7.66 -6.85 -7.25
C MET A 43 -8.80 -6.73 -8.23
N THR A 44 -8.54 -6.13 -9.39
CA THR A 44 -9.52 -5.97 -10.47
C THR A 44 -9.03 -6.69 -11.71
N VAL A 45 -9.89 -7.47 -12.34
CA VAL A 45 -9.60 -8.22 -13.57
C VAL A 45 -10.41 -7.62 -14.72
N PHE A 46 -9.74 -7.31 -15.81
CA PHE A 46 -10.34 -6.88 -17.08
C PHE A 46 -10.21 -7.99 -18.10
N GLU A 47 -11.29 -8.33 -18.79
CA GLU A 47 -11.32 -9.33 -19.85
C GLU A 47 -11.78 -8.70 -21.15
N HIS A 48 -10.96 -8.87 -22.20
CA HIS A 48 -11.29 -8.49 -23.57
C HIS A 48 -10.77 -9.54 -24.55
N ALA A 49 -11.64 -9.99 -25.47
CA ALA A 49 -11.29 -10.96 -26.52
C ALA A 49 -10.56 -12.20 -26.01
N GLY A 50 -10.97 -12.73 -24.84
CA GLY A 50 -10.38 -13.92 -24.23
C GLY A 50 -9.06 -13.69 -23.50
N ARG A 51 -8.52 -12.46 -23.44
CA ARG A 51 -7.32 -12.11 -22.69
C ARG A 51 -7.66 -11.34 -21.43
N LEU A 52 -6.81 -11.44 -20.41
CA LEU A 52 -7.00 -10.83 -19.10
C LEU A 52 -5.90 -9.83 -18.80
N LEU A 53 -6.27 -8.73 -18.17
CA LEU A 53 -5.37 -7.81 -17.49
C LEU A 53 -5.77 -7.76 -16.01
N VAL A 54 -4.79 -7.83 -15.11
CA VAL A 54 -5.03 -7.69 -13.67
C VAL A 54 -4.48 -6.35 -13.20
N VAL A 55 -5.26 -5.61 -12.44
CA VAL A 55 -4.83 -4.38 -11.76
C VAL A 55 -4.89 -4.62 -10.27
N ASP A 56 -3.73 -4.44 -9.63
CA ASP A 56 -3.43 -4.70 -8.22
C ASP A 56 -3.61 -6.19 -7.81
N CYS A 57 -2.96 -6.55 -6.72
CA CYS A 57 -3.02 -7.88 -6.12
C CYS A 57 -2.62 -7.77 -4.64
N GLY A 58 -3.55 -7.27 -3.85
CA GLY A 58 -3.33 -6.89 -2.47
C GLY A 58 -3.76 -7.95 -1.45
N VAL A 59 -3.46 -7.69 -0.18
CA VAL A 59 -3.95 -8.49 0.95
C VAL A 59 -4.90 -7.65 1.81
N LEU A 60 -5.74 -8.36 2.57
CA LEU A 60 -6.47 -7.81 3.70
C LEU A 60 -5.93 -8.46 4.97
N PHE A 61 -5.71 -7.66 6.01
CA PHE A 61 -5.35 -8.16 7.32
C PHE A 61 -6.62 -8.57 8.08
N PRO A 62 -6.65 -9.79 8.65
CA PRO A 62 -7.82 -10.26 9.36
C PRO A 62 -8.05 -9.45 10.64
N GLU A 63 -9.31 -9.34 11.03
CA GLU A 63 -9.69 -8.86 12.35
C GLU A 63 -9.42 -9.92 13.43
N ASP A 64 -9.61 -9.53 14.70
CA ASP A 64 -9.35 -10.41 15.87
C ASP A 64 -10.25 -11.66 15.92
N ASP A 65 -11.30 -11.71 15.13
CA ASP A 65 -12.26 -12.81 15.05
C ASP A 65 -11.79 -14.01 14.21
N ALA A 66 -10.65 -13.87 13.52
CA ALA A 66 -10.07 -14.90 12.66
C ALA A 66 -8.76 -15.47 13.22
N PRO A 67 -8.77 -16.18 14.38
CA PRO A 67 -7.56 -16.67 15.03
C PRO A 67 -6.81 -17.66 14.15
N GLY A 68 -5.49 -17.40 13.97
CA GLY A 68 -4.60 -18.25 13.15
C GLY A 68 -4.61 -17.93 11.66
N VAL A 69 -5.30 -16.87 11.25
CA VAL A 69 -5.23 -16.31 9.90
C VAL A 69 -4.32 -15.08 9.96
N ASP A 70 -3.24 -15.08 9.19
CA ASP A 70 -2.30 -13.94 9.13
C ASP A 70 -2.64 -12.96 7.99
N LEU A 71 -3.16 -13.48 6.87
CA LEU A 71 -3.49 -12.71 5.67
C LEU A 71 -4.72 -13.29 4.98
N ILE A 72 -5.53 -12.41 4.39
CA ILE A 72 -6.64 -12.77 3.51
C ILE A 72 -6.27 -12.33 2.10
N LEU A 73 -6.29 -13.27 1.15
CA LEU A 73 -5.96 -13.06 -0.26
C LEU A 73 -7.22 -12.81 -1.09
N PRO A 74 -7.10 -12.18 -2.27
CA PRO A 74 -8.14 -12.25 -3.29
C PRO A 74 -8.45 -13.70 -3.66
N ASP A 75 -9.66 -13.97 -4.11
CA ASP A 75 -10.04 -15.33 -4.53
C ASP A 75 -9.50 -15.64 -5.93
N PHE A 76 -8.31 -16.21 -6.00
CA PHE A 76 -7.67 -16.59 -7.26
C PHE A 76 -8.39 -17.67 -8.04
N ARG A 77 -9.32 -18.43 -7.42
CA ARG A 77 -10.09 -19.49 -8.10
C ARG A 77 -10.84 -18.96 -9.32
N ALA A 78 -11.23 -17.67 -9.30
CA ALA A 78 -11.89 -17.02 -10.42
C ALA A 78 -11.01 -16.92 -11.68
N ILE A 79 -9.67 -16.86 -11.52
CA ILE A 79 -8.71 -16.70 -12.62
C ILE A 79 -7.76 -17.89 -12.78
N GLU A 80 -7.70 -18.80 -11.81
CA GLU A 80 -6.79 -19.95 -11.82
C GLU A 80 -6.92 -20.82 -13.10
N PRO A 81 -8.12 -21.10 -13.64
CA PRO A 81 -8.26 -21.83 -14.90
C PRO A 81 -7.77 -21.07 -16.13
N ARG A 82 -7.45 -19.77 -15.99
CA ARG A 82 -7.13 -18.84 -17.06
C ARG A 82 -5.84 -18.06 -16.83
N LEU A 83 -4.92 -18.61 -16.02
CA LEU A 83 -3.65 -17.94 -15.72
C LEU A 83 -2.84 -17.62 -16.99
N ASP A 84 -2.87 -18.50 -18.00
CA ASP A 84 -2.17 -18.32 -19.28
C ASP A 84 -2.78 -17.19 -20.15
N ASP A 85 -4.01 -16.79 -19.86
CA ASP A 85 -4.65 -15.70 -20.55
C ASP A 85 -4.27 -14.31 -20.01
N ILE A 86 -3.65 -14.23 -18.82
CA ILE A 86 -3.29 -12.97 -18.18
C ILE A 86 -2.09 -12.36 -18.92
N GLU A 87 -2.24 -11.18 -19.49
CA GLU A 87 -1.17 -10.47 -20.22
C GLU A 87 -0.16 -9.81 -19.29
N ALA A 88 -0.63 -9.20 -18.19
CA ALA A 88 0.18 -8.56 -17.17
C ALA A 88 -0.58 -8.36 -15.86
N LEU A 89 0.18 -8.16 -14.79
CA LEU A 89 -0.27 -7.56 -13.54
C LEU A 89 0.22 -6.11 -13.50
N VAL A 90 -0.70 -5.14 -13.53
CA VAL A 90 -0.40 -3.72 -13.39
C VAL A 90 -0.62 -3.31 -11.95
N LEU A 91 0.35 -2.63 -11.35
CA LEU A 91 0.30 -2.16 -9.96
C LEU A 91 0.18 -0.65 -9.92
N THR A 92 -0.82 -0.15 -9.19
CA THR A 92 -1.05 1.28 -9.03
C THR A 92 -0.06 1.90 -8.06
N HIS A 93 0.21 1.26 -6.93
CA HIS A 93 1.15 1.72 -5.91
C HIS A 93 1.57 0.61 -4.94
N GLY A 94 2.51 0.89 -4.04
CA GLY A 94 3.20 -0.10 -3.22
C GLY A 94 2.62 -0.38 -1.84
N HIS A 95 1.36 -0.07 -1.54
CA HIS A 95 0.72 -0.48 -0.29
C HIS A 95 0.40 -1.98 -0.25
N GLU A 96 0.37 -2.56 0.96
CA GLU A 96 0.17 -3.99 1.16
C GLU A 96 -1.16 -4.50 0.60
N ASP A 97 -2.20 -3.70 0.69
CA ASP A 97 -3.52 -3.99 0.16
C ASP A 97 -3.63 -3.88 -1.37
N HIS A 98 -2.52 -3.50 -2.03
CA HIS A 98 -2.37 -3.48 -3.50
C HIS A 98 -1.27 -4.42 -4.01
N ILE A 99 -0.23 -4.72 -3.21
CA ILE A 99 0.88 -5.58 -3.65
C ILE A 99 1.08 -6.82 -2.78
N GLY A 100 0.40 -6.93 -1.65
CA GLY A 100 0.69 -7.95 -0.64
C GLY A 100 0.50 -9.39 -1.11
N ALA A 101 -0.42 -9.61 -2.05
CA ALA A 101 -0.70 -10.94 -2.60
C ALA A 101 0.11 -11.28 -3.87
N VAL A 102 0.91 -10.36 -4.40
CA VAL A 102 1.75 -10.59 -5.61
C VAL A 102 2.59 -11.87 -5.52
N PRO A 103 3.33 -12.17 -4.41
CA PRO A 103 4.09 -13.40 -4.34
C PRO A 103 3.25 -14.66 -4.41
N PHE A 104 1.98 -14.60 -3.98
CA PHE A 104 1.07 -15.73 -4.02
C PHE A 104 0.55 -15.97 -5.45
N LEU A 105 0.22 -14.91 -6.19
CA LEU A 105 -0.13 -15.01 -7.61
C LEU A 105 1.05 -15.51 -8.45
N LEU A 106 2.27 -15.03 -8.19
CA LEU A 106 3.48 -15.46 -8.89
C LEU A 106 3.90 -16.90 -8.56
N ARG A 107 3.38 -17.53 -7.51
CA ARG A 107 3.54 -19.00 -7.32
C ARG A 107 2.73 -19.79 -8.33
N LEU A 108 1.58 -19.25 -8.74
CA LEU A 108 0.70 -19.88 -9.74
C LEU A 108 1.20 -19.59 -11.16
N ARG A 109 1.76 -18.39 -11.40
CA ARG A 109 2.30 -17.98 -12.69
C ARG A 109 3.61 -17.19 -12.53
N PRO A 110 4.77 -17.89 -12.47
CA PRO A 110 6.07 -17.24 -12.18
C PRO A 110 6.60 -16.31 -13.27
N ASP A 111 6.14 -16.46 -14.50
CA ASP A 111 6.53 -15.69 -15.69
C ASP A 111 5.60 -14.49 -15.96
N LEU A 112 4.63 -14.22 -15.12
CA LEU A 112 3.71 -13.10 -15.27
C LEU A 112 4.47 -11.76 -15.22
N PRO A 113 4.39 -10.90 -16.27
CA PRO A 113 4.96 -9.57 -16.20
C PRO A 113 4.25 -8.72 -15.15
N VAL A 114 5.03 -8.07 -14.28
CA VAL A 114 4.54 -7.14 -13.26
C VAL A 114 4.95 -5.73 -13.64
N VAL A 115 3.97 -4.89 -13.96
CA VAL A 115 4.14 -3.52 -14.45
C VAL A 115 3.83 -2.55 -13.33
N GLY A 116 4.69 -1.56 -13.09
CA GLY A 116 4.47 -0.56 -12.05
C GLY A 116 5.54 0.52 -12.01
N SER A 117 5.39 1.46 -11.09
CA SER A 117 6.38 2.50 -10.84
C SER A 117 7.63 1.95 -10.14
N GLU A 118 8.72 2.71 -10.15
CA GLU A 118 10.02 2.28 -9.64
C GLU A 118 9.96 1.87 -8.18
N PHE A 119 9.37 2.70 -7.32
CA PHE A 119 9.27 2.41 -5.90
C PHE A 119 8.34 1.21 -5.63
N THR A 120 7.19 1.15 -6.31
CA THR A 120 6.26 0.02 -6.21
C THR A 120 6.94 -1.31 -6.57
N LEU A 121 7.67 -1.33 -7.69
CA LEU A 121 8.37 -2.53 -8.13
C LEU A 121 9.54 -2.92 -7.21
N ALA A 122 10.23 -1.93 -6.63
CA ALA A 122 11.28 -2.21 -5.66
C ALA A 122 10.72 -2.87 -4.38
N LEU A 123 9.57 -2.42 -3.90
CA LEU A 123 8.87 -3.07 -2.78
C LEU A 123 8.41 -4.50 -3.12
N VAL A 124 7.89 -4.71 -4.35
CA VAL A 124 7.51 -6.04 -4.86
C VAL A 124 8.73 -6.95 -4.95
N ALA A 125 9.86 -6.46 -5.45
CA ALA A 125 11.10 -7.24 -5.55
C ALA A 125 11.56 -7.73 -4.17
N GLU A 126 11.55 -6.86 -3.15
CA GLU A 126 11.89 -7.22 -1.79
C GLU A 126 10.94 -8.29 -1.21
N LYS A 127 9.64 -8.12 -1.46
CA LYS A 127 8.61 -9.05 -1.04
C LYS A 127 8.78 -10.42 -1.72
N CYS A 128 9.00 -10.44 -3.03
CA CYS A 128 9.27 -11.67 -3.79
C CYS A 128 10.57 -12.36 -3.33
N ARG A 129 11.59 -11.59 -2.95
CA ARG A 129 12.84 -12.13 -2.39
C ARG A 129 12.61 -12.89 -1.08
N GLU A 130 11.73 -12.38 -0.19
CA GLU A 130 11.32 -13.10 1.03
C GLU A 130 10.64 -14.44 0.71
N HIS A 131 9.99 -14.53 -0.45
CA HIS A 131 9.34 -15.75 -0.96
C HIS A 131 10.22 -16.57 -1.91
N HIS A 132 11.51 -16.24 -2.06
CA HIS A 132 12.48 -16.92 -2.94
C HIS A 132 12.07 -16.90 -4.43
N GLN A 133 11.41 -15.82 -4.87
CA GLN A 133 10.95 -15.62 -6.24
C GLN A 133 11.75 -14.54 -6.96
N LYS A 134 11.78 -14.62 -8.29
CA LYS A 134 12.39 -13.61 -9.18
C LYS A 134 11.31 -13.12 -10.15
N PRO A 135 10.61 -12.04 -9.85
CA PRO A 135 9.54 -11.51 -10.70
C PRO A 135 10.09 -10.90 -11.99
N GLN A 136 9.30 -10.95 -13.07
CA GLN A 136 9.56 -10.18 -14.30
C GLN A 136 8.98 -8.76 -14.11
N LEU A 137 9.85 -7.80 -13.83
CA LEU A 137 9.45 -6.43 -13.53
C LEU A 137 9.56 -5.54 -14.77
N VAL A 138 8.52 -4.80 -15.08
CA VAL A 138 8.43 -3.82 -16.15
C VAL A 138 8.18 -2.45 -15.55
N GLN A 139 9.21 -1.62 -15.52
CA GLN A 139 9.11 -0.29 -14.95
C GLN A 139 8.41 0.67 -15.91
N VAL A 140 7.43 1.39 -15.39
CA VAL A 140 6.74 2.49 -16.06
C VAL A 140 6.81 3.75 -15.19
N LYS A 141 6.46 4.88 -15.77
CA LYS A 141 6.39 6.16 -15.07
C LYS A 141 5.21 6.97 -15.55
N GLU A 142 4.85 7.99 -14.81
CA GLU A 142 3.82 8.96 -15.21
C GLU A 142 4.06 9.50 -16.61
N GLY A 143 2.98 9.70 -17.36
CA GLY A 143 2.98 10.16 -18.74
C GLY A 143 3.43 9.11 -19.77
N SER A 144 3.83 7.89 -19.34
CA SER A 144 4.20 6.83 -20.28
C SER A 144 3.00 5.97 -20.67
N ARG A 145 3.13 5.28 -21.82
CA ARG A 145 2.24 4.22 -22.27
C ARG A 145 2.97 2.90 -22.38
N HIS A 146 2.28 1.82 -22.05
CA HIS A 146 2.80 0.46 -22.16
C HIS A 146 1.71 -0.50 -22.62
N GLY A 147 1.99 -1.27 -23.67
CA GLY A 147 1.08 -2.30 -24.16
C GLY A 147 1.19 -3.58 -23.34
N CYS A 148 0.10 -4.00 -22.74
CA CYS A 148 -0.06 -5.29 -22.06
C CYS A 148 -0.94 -6.20 -22.92
N GLY A 149 -0.34 -6.85 -23.93
CA GLY A 149 -1.10 -7.64 -24.92
C GLY A 149 -2.12 -6.79 -25.65
N LEU A 150 -3.42 -7.09 -25.46
CA LEU A 150 -4.53 -6.35 -26.07
C LEU A 150 -4.92 -5.07 -25.33
N PHE A 151 -4.28 -4.76 -24.22
CA PHE A 151 -4.59 -3.61 -23.38
C PHE A 151 -3.50 -2.55 -23.53
N ASP A 152 -3.88 -1.33 -23.95
CA ASP A 152 -2.98 -0.17 -24.01
C ASP A 152 -3.13 0.63 -22.72
N CYS A 153 -2.12 0.59 -21.85
CA CYS A 153 -2.11 1.22 -20.54
C CYS A 153 -1.34 2.54 -20.57
N GLU A 154 -1.98 3.63 -20.16
CA GLU A 154 -1.36 4.94 -19.98
C GLU A 154 -1.39 5.32 -18.51
N PHE A 155 -0.27 5.84 -17.98
CA PHE A 155 -0.04 6.04 -16.54
C PHE A 155 -0.03 7.51 -16.18
N PHE A 156 -0.71 7.87 -15.10
CA PHE A 156 -0.86 9.24 -14.61
C PHE A 156 -0.39 9.35 -13.17
N ALA A 157 0.27 10.47 -12.84
CA ALA A 157 0.59 10.76 -11.46
C ALA A 157 -0.66 10.93 -10.62
N VAL A 158 -0.69 10.33 -9.43
CA VAL A 158 -1.69 10.63 -8.39
C VAL A 158 -1.01 10.85 -7.05
N ASN A 159 -1.59 11.73 -6.22
CA ASN A 159 -1.18 11.86 -4.83
C ASN A 159 -1.77 10.74 -4.00
N HIS A 160 -0.96 10.20 -3.13
CA HIS A 160 -1.40 9.27 -2.09
C HIS A 160 -0.43 9.35 -0.89
N SER A 161 -0.62 8.50 0.13
CA SER A 161 0.27 8.42 1.30
C SER A 161 1.60 7.69 1.05
N ILE A 162 1.87 7.34 -0.20
CA ILE A 162 3.09 6.68 -0.66
C ILE A 162 3.61 7.41 -1.91
N PRO A 163 4.94 7.55 -2.09
CA PRO A 163 5.49 8.10 -3.32
C PRO A 163 5.16 7.26 -4.55
N ASP A 164 5.23 7.90 -5.71
CA ASP A 164 5.25 7.23 -7.01
C ASP A 164 3.97 6.48 -7.38
N ALA A 165 2.83 6.80 -6.72
CA ALA A 165 1.53 6.21 -7.02
C ALA A 165 1.03 6.62 -8.41
N LEU A 166 0.39 5.69 -9.12
CA LEU A 166 -0.09 5.86 -10.49
C LEU A 166 -1.57 5.50 -10.61
N ALA A 167 -2.32 6.31 -11.35
CA ALA A 167 -3.55 5.88 -12.00
C ALA A 167 -3.22 5.26 -13.36
N VAL A 168 -4.10 4.40 -13.86
CA VAL A 168 -3.95 3.77 -15.18
C VAL A 168 -5.21 3.95 -16.00
N ALA A 169 -5.05 4.47 -17.23
CA ALA A 169 -6.08 4.45 -18.26
C ALA A 169 -5.84 3.23 -19.17
N ILE A 170 -6.84 2.36 -19.27
CA ILE A 170 -6.77 1.10 -20.00
C ILE A 170 -7.65 1.23 -21.23
N ARG A 171 -7.03 1.22 -22.41
CA ARG A 171 -7.75 1.28 -23.70
C ARG A 171 -7.82 -0.09 -24.34
N THR A 172 -9.00 -0.40 -24.83
CA THR A 172 -9.29 -1.56 -25.66
C THR A 172 -10.21 -1.13 -26.79
N PRO A 173 -10.42 -1.93 -27.83
CA PRO A 173 -11.47 -1.66 -28.83
C PRO A 173 -12.88 -1.54 -28.24
N ALA A 174 -13.12 -2.04 -27.04
CA ALA A 174 -14.39 -1.98 -26.33
C ALA A 174 -14.63 -0.66 -25.58
N GLY A 175 -13.59 0.17 -25.40
CA GLY A 175 -13.68 1.44 -24.69
C GLY A 175 -12.48 1.75 -23.81
N LEU A 176 -12.60 2.87 -23.09
CA LEU A 176 -11.61 3.44 -22.19
C LEU A 176 -12.06 3.29 -20.74
N VAL A 177 -11.22 2.63 -19.94
CA VAL A 177 -11.38 2.56 -18.49
C VAL A 177 -10.33 3.45 -17.83
N LEU A 178 -10.73 4.25 -16.82
CA LEU A 178 -9.81 4.92 -15.92
C LEU A 178 -9.90 4.27 -14.54
N HIS A 179 -8.79 3.70 -14.06
CA HIS A 179 -8.64 3.17 -12.72
C HIS A 179 -7.67 4.07 -11.94
N THR A 180 -8.15 4.75 -10.90
CA THR A 180 -7.33 5.74 -10.19
C THR A 180 -6.31 5.11 -9.24
N GLY A 181 -6.48 3.84 -8.85
CA GLY A 181 -5.88 3.36 -7.63
C GLY A 181 -6.37 4.21 -6.45
N ASP A 182 -5.61 4.22 -5.36
CA ASP A 182 -5.88 5.11 -4.24
C ASP A 182 -5.39 6.53 -4.57
N VAL A 183 -6.25 7.51 -4.34
CA VAL A 183 -5.99 8.89 -4.74
C VAL A 183 -6.50 9.88 -3.72
N LYS A 184 -5.73 10.93 -3.48
CA LYS A 184 -6.18 12.16 -2.83
C LYS A 184 -5.81 13.38 -3.69
N LEU A 185 -6.54 14.47 -3.56
CA LEU A 185 -6.22 15.73 -4.23
C LEU A 185 -5.49 16.64 -3.23
N ASP A 186 -4.18 16.43 -3.08
CA ASP A 186 -3.32 17.28 -2.26
C ASP A 186 -2.65 18.33 -3.15
N GLN A 187 -2.95 19.61 -2.90
CA GLN A 187 -2.38 20.74 -3.66
C GLN A 187 -1.04 21.23 -3.09
N LEU A 188 -0.61 20.69 -1.94
CA LEU A 188 0.64 21.02 -1.26
C LEU A 188 1.44 19.78 -0.89
N PRO A 189 1.69 18.86 -1.86
CA PRO A 189 2.44 17.65 -1.59
C PRO A 189 3.90 17.96 -1.23
N LEU A 190 4.50 17.13 -0.39
CA LEU A 190 5.86 17.34 0.11
C LEU A 190 6.94 17.17 -0.97
N ASP A 191 6.70 16.28 -1.91
CA ASP A 191 7.59 16.01 -3.03
C ASP A 191 7.36 16.91 -4.24
N GLY A 192 6.33 17.76 -4.21
CA GLY A 192 5.93 18.65 -5.30
C GLY A 192 5.22 17.95 -6.45
N ARG A 193 4.94 16.63 -6.35
CA ARG A 193 4.28 15.83 -7.37
C ARG A 193 2.77 15.91 -7.21
N LEU A 194 2.12 16.66 -8.09
CA LEU A 194 0.66 16.82 -8.11
C LEU A 194 -0.04 15.69 -8.86
N THR A 195 -1.30 15.42 -8.49
CA THR A 195 -2.18 14.61 -9.32
C THR A 195 -2.35 15.25 -10.70
N ASP A 196 -2.17 14.46 -11.77
CA ASP A 196 -2.25 14.93 -13.17
C ASP A 196 -3.70 15.18 -13.61
N LEU A 197 -4.27 16.28 -13.08
CA LEU A 197 -5.63 16.70 -13.45
C LEU A 197 -5.74 17.11 -14.92
N ALA A 198 -4.65 17.58 -15.54
CA ALA A 198 -4.63 17.90 -16.95
C ALA A 198 -4.77 16.64 -17.83
N GLY A 199 -4.04 15.58 -17.44
CA GLY A 199 -4.20 14.25 -18.06
C GLY A 199 -5.60 13.69 -17.89
N PHE A 200 -6.18 13.81 -16.70
CA PHE A 200 -7.57 13.37 -16.46
C PHE A 200 -8.59 14.18 -17.28
N SER A 201 -8.39 15.49 -17.41
CA SER A 201 -9.25 16.33 -18.28
C SER A 201 -9.17 15.88 -19.73
N ARG A 202 -7.97 15.58 -20.23
CA ARG A 202 -7.78 15.05 -21.59
C ARG A 202 -8.49 13.71 -21.80
N LEU A 203 -8.43 12.80 -20.80
CA LEU A 203 -9.20 11.54 -20.86
C LEU A 203 -10.71 11.79 -20.84
N GLY A 204 -11.18 12.79 -20.11
CA GLY A 204 -12.58 13.22 -20.12
C GLY A 204 -13.03 13.71 -21.50
N ASP A 205 -12.19 14.46 -22.22
CA ASP A 205 -12.44 14.90 -23.58
C ASP A 205 -12.41 13.74 -24.60
N GLU A 206 -11.56 12.73 -24.37
CA GLU A 206 -11.51 11.48 -25.15
C GLU A 206 -12.79 10.64 -24.95
N GLY A 207 -13.35 10.66 -23.74
CA GLY A 207 -14.53 9.92 -23.32
C GLY A 207 -14.18 8.66 -22.53
N VAL A 208 -14.37 8.70 -21.20
CA VAL A 208 -14.16 7.56 -20.30
C VAL A 208 -15.45 6.76 -20.20
N ASP A 209 -15.43 5.50 -20.62
CA ASP A 209 -16.60 4.60 -20.58
C ASP A 209 -16.83 4.04 -19.17
N LEU A 210 -15.76 3.81 -18.40
CA LEU A 210 -15.82 3.30 -17.02
C LEU A 210 -14.78 3.99 -16.15
N LEU A 211 -15.23 4.58 -15.04
CA LEU A 211 -14.38 5.15 -14.02
C LEU A 211 -14.41 4.26 -12.76
N LEU A 212 -13.25 3.73 -12.36
CA LEU A 212 -13.02 3.06 -11.08
C LEU A 212 -12.21 4.03 -10.22
N ILE A 213 -12.86 4.60 -9.20
CA ILE A 213 -12.29 5.68 -8.39
C ILE A 213 -12.29 5.30 -6.91
N ASP A 214 -11.21 5.68 -6.21
CA ASP A 214 -11.16 5.65 -4.75
C ASP A 214 -12.31 6.48 -4.16
N SER A 215 -13.10 5.85 -3.32
CA SER A 215 -14.21 6.48 -2.61
C SER A 215 -14.08 6.41 -1.09
N THR A 216 -12.88 6.13 -0.59
CA THR A 216 -12.55 6.13 0.84
C THR A 216 -12.87 7.50 1.42
N ASN A 217 -13.69 7.52 2.49
CA ASN A 217 -14.17 8.77 3.12
C ASN A 217 -14.99 9.70 2.21
N ALA A 218 -15.56 9.23 1.11
CA ALA A 218 -16.38 10.06 0.21
C ALA A 218 -17.63 10.66 0.90
N GLU A 219 -18.11 10.03 1.98
CA GLU A 219 -19.22 10.51 2.80
C GLU A 219 -18.81 11.49 3.92
N VAL A 220 -17.50 11.67 4.15
CA VAL A 220 -17.00 12.55 5.21
C VAL A 220 -16.95 13.99 4.69
N PRO A 221 -17.78 14.91 5.24
CA PRO A 221 -17.78 16.30 4.78
C PRO A 221 -16.50 17.02 5.17
N GLY A 222 -16.06 17.95 4.30
CA GLY A 222 -14.88 18.78 4.55
C GLY A 222 -13.81 18.65 3.49
N PHE A 223 -12.58 18.97 3.87
CA PHE A 223 -11.41 18.92 3.00
C PHE A 223 -10.33 18.03 3.62
N VAL A 224 -9.59 17.33 2.78
CA VAL A 224 -8.40 16.59 3.22
C VAL A 224 -7.30 17.59 3.57
N THR A 225 -6.76 17.48 4.79
CA THR A 225 -5.62 18.30 5.21
C THR A 225 -4.40 17.98 4.36
N PRO A 226 -3.72 18.99 3.77
CA PRO A 226 -2.49 18.79 3.04
C PRO A 226 -1.42 18.10 3.89
N GLU A 227 -0.63 17.23 3.29
CA GLU A 227 0.43 16.51 4.00
C GLU A 227 1.44 17.46 4.67
N ARG A 228 1.71 18.61 4.06
CA ARG A 228 2.61 19.66 4.58
C ARG A 228 2.18 20.17 5.97
N ASP A 229 0.87 20.24 6.24
CA ASP A 229 0.33 20.83 7.47
C ASP A 229 0.55 19.94 8.70
N ILE A 230 0.94 18.68 8.50
CA ILE A 230 1.27 17.75 9.59
C ILE A 230 2.63 18.09 10.22
N GLY A 231 3.57 18.63 9.44
CA GLY A 231 4.90 18.98 9.93
C GLY A 231 4.90 19.88 11.17
N PRO A 232 4.20 21.04 11.18
CA PRO A 232 4.08 21.91 12.35
C PRO A 232 3.49 21.22 13.60
N VAL A 233 2.56 20.28 13.40
CA VAL A 233 1.98 19.49 14.51
C VAL A 233 3.03 18.56 15.10
N LEU A 234 3.75 17.84 14.26
CA LEU A 234 4.86 16.97 14.68
C LEU A 234 5.95 17.79 15.41
N ASP A 235 6.31 18.94 14.88
CA ASP A 235 7.30 19.85 15.49
C ASP A 235 6.86 20.26 16.89
N SER A 236 5.61 20.69 17.06
CA SER A 236 5.07 21.08 18.37
C SER A 236 5.03 19.93 19.37
N VAL A 237 4.64 18.71 18.93
CA VAL A 237 4.54 17.54 19.84
C VAL A 237 5.93 17.04 20.23
N ILE A 238 6.82 16.86 19.24
CA ILE A 238 8.19 16.35 19.44
C ILE A 238 9.02 17.34 20.27
N GLY A 239 8.85 18.65 19.99
CA GLY A 239 9.58 19.70 20.72
C GLY A 239 9.20 19.82 22.20
N LYS A 240 7.92 19.53 22.55
CA LYS A 240 7.45 19.53 23.94
C LYS A 240 7.76 18.25 24.71
N ALA A 241 8.12 17.17 24.04
CA ALA A 241 8.38 15.89 24.65
C ALA A 241 9.66 15.91 25.49
N THR A 242 9.55 15.58 26.78
CA THR A 242 10.67 15.60 27.73
C THR A 242 11.42 14.26 27.82
N GLN A 243 10.82 13.20 27.34
CA GLN A 243 11.35 11.83 27.30
C GLN A 243 11.38 11.32 25.84
N ARG A 244 11.40 9.99 25.66
CA ARG A 244 11.37 9.37 24.33
C ARG A 244 10.09 9.71 23.59
N VAL A 245 10.21 9.80 22.28
CA VAL A 245 9.07 9.92 21.37
C VAL A 245 8.96 8.65 20.54
N ILE A 246 7.75 8.14 20.38
CA ILE A 246 7.45 6.99 19.52
C ILE A 246 6.41 7.47 18.50
N VAL A 247 6.78 7.53 17.25
CA VAL A 247 5.88 7.91 16.15
C VAL A 247 5.52 6.65 15.38
N ALA A 248 4.25 6.30 15.35
CA ALA A 248 3.76 5.19 14.55
C ALA A 248 3.09 5.70 13.27
N CYS A 249 3.50 5.15 12.13
CA CYS A 249 2.92 5.43 10.82
C CYS A 249 3.00 4.19 9.94
N PHE A 250 2.40 4.25 8.75
CA PHE A 250 2.56 3.19 7.76
C PHE A 250 4.02 3.04 7.34
N ALA A 251 4.47 1.80 7.21
CA ALA A 251 5.83 1.48 6.80
C ALA A 251 6.18 1.96 5.38
N SER A 252 5.20 2.29 4.58
CA SER A 252 5.32 2.80 3.21
C SER A 252 5.16 4.31 3.11
N HIS A 253 4.78 5.00 4.20
CA HIS A 253 4.52 6.44 4.18
C HIS A 253 5.82 7.26 4.28
N VAL A 254 6.61 7.24 3.20
CA VAL A 254 7.94 7.87 3.11
C VAL A 254 7.88 9.37 3.47
N HIS A 255 6.87 10.10 2.97
CA HIS A 255 6.70 11.53 3.24
C HIS A 255 6.52 11.83 4.73
N ARG A 256 5.75 11.01 5.45
CA ARG A 256 5.56 11.15 6.89
C ARG A 256 6.85 10.87 7.67
N VAL A 257 7.58 9.83 7.25
CA VAL A 257 8.89 9.53 7.84
C VAL A 257 9.86 10.67 7.58
N GLN A 258 9.88 11.25 6.35
CA GLN A 258 10.71 12.42 6.05
C GLN A 258 10.42 13.60 7.00
N GLN A 259 9.14 13.93 7.22
CA GLN A 259 8.76 15.00 8.16
C GLN A 259 9.25 14.69 9.59
N VAL A 260 9.12 13.44 10.03
CA VAL A 260 9.60 13.04 11.35
C VAL A 260 11.11 13.15 11.47
N LEU A 261 11.86 12.76 10.42
CA LEU A 261 13.32 12.90 10.39
C LEU A 261 13.75 14.38 10.43
N ASP A 262 13.11 15.23 9.64
CA ASP A 262 13.43 16.66 9.59
C ASP A 262 13.16 17.35 10.95
N VAL A 263 12.03 17.06 11.58
CA VAL A 263 11.68 17.55 12.90
C VAL A 263 12.63 17.01 13.98
N ALA A 264 12.93 15.72 13.96
CA ALA A 264 13.84 15.11 14.92
C ALA A 264 15.24 15.75 14.85
N ALA A 265 15.74 16.01 13.64
CA ALA A 265 17.01 16.71 13.43
C ALA A 265 16.98 18.12 14.02
N GLY A 266 15.88 18.87 13.80
CA GLY A 266 15.69 20.22 14.36
C GLY A 266 15.70 20.27 15.88
N HIS A 267 15.26 19.21 16.55
CA HIS A 267 15.26 19.07 18.02
C HIS A 267 16.44 18.27 18.58
N GLY A 268 17.44 17.95 17.76
CA GLY A 268 18.65 17.24 18.21
C GLY A 268 18.38 15.80 18.69
N ARG A 269 17.31 15.17 18.24
CA ARG A 269 16.97 13.78 18.56
C ARG A 269 17.56 12.84 17.50
N LYS A 270 18.08 11.71 17.94
CA LYS A 270 18.45 10.59 17.08
C LYS A 270 17.22 9.74 16.81
N VAL A 271 17.16 9.12 15.64
CA VAL A 271 16.01 8.32 15.19
C VAL A 271 16.42 6.87 15.00
N ALA A 272 15.63 5.95 15.55
CA ALA A 272 15.73 4.53 15.21
C ALA A 272 14.42 4.05 14.56
N LEU A 273 14.56 3.34 13.44
CA LEU A 273 13.43 2.70 12.75
C LEU A 273 13.12 1.37 13.43
N VAL A 274 11.83 1.11 13.73
CA VAL A 274 11.39 -0.07 14.47
C VAL A 274 10.30 -0.82 13.71
N GLY A 275 10.56 -2.09 13.44
CA GLY A 275 9.71 -2.96 12.62
C GLY A 275 10.38 -3.34 11.31
N ARG A 276 10.28 -4.62 10.93
CA ARG A 276 10.97 -5.16 9.74
C ARG A 276 10.58 -4.43 8.45
N SER A 277 9.29 -4.23 8.23
CA SER A 277 8.79 -3.50 7.06
C SER A 277 9.20 -2.02 7.08
N MET A 278 9.24 -1.35 8.24
CA MET A 278 9.70 0.03 8.36
C MET A 278 11.16 0.16 7.92
N VAL A 279 12.04 -0.66 8.46
CA VAL A 279 13.48 -0.66 8.11
C VAL A 279 13.68 -0.95 6.63
N ARG A 280 13.03 -2.00 6.12
CA ARG A 280 13.13 -2.41 4.72
C ARG A 280 12.65 -1.31 3.76
N ASN A 281 11.43 -0.81 3.96
CA ASN A 281 10.82 0.13 3.02
C ASN A 281 11.54 1.49 3.03
N MET A 282 12.00 1.95 4.21
CA MET A 282 12.80 3.17 4.31
C MET A 282 14.20 3.01 3.72
N GLY A 283 14.78 1.81 3.80
CA GLY A 283 16.01 1.47 3.08
C GLY A 283 15.83 1.60 1.57
N VAL A 284 14.80 0.96 1.01
CA VAL A 284 14.44 1.07 -0.42
C VAL A 284 14.21 2.53 -0.83
N ALA A 285 13.45 3.29 -0.02
CA ALA A 285 13.20 4.70 -0.30
C ALA A 285 14.49 5.55 -0.27
N GLY A 286 15.41 5.24 0.62
CA GLY A 286 16.72 5.89 0.68
C GLY A 286 17.58 5.58 -0.55
N ASP A 287 17.65 4.32 -0.96
CA ASP A 287 18.40 3.87 -2.15
C ASP A 287 17.89 4.51 -3.45
N LEU A 288 16.59 4.76 -3.54
CA LEU A 288 15.95 5.43 -4.67
C LEU A 288 15.95 6.97 -4.55
N GLY A 289 16.51 7.53 -3.47
CA GLY A 289 16.55 8.97 -3.25
C GLY A 289 15.21 9.61 -2.88
N LEU A 290 14.19 8.82 -2.56
CA LEU A 290 12.86 9.26 -2.12
C LEU A 290 12.85 9.66 -0.63
N LEU A 291 13.78 9.14 0.16
CA LEU A 291 13.99 9.50 1.55
C LEU A 291 15.38 10.11 1.74
N ARG A 292 15.44 11.33 2.26
CA ARG A 292 16.69 12.02 2.58
C ARG A 292 16.97 11.92 4.07
N VAL A 293 18.07 11.29 4.42
CA VAL A 293 18.48 11.10 5.82
C VAL A 293 19.66 12.01 6.12
N PRO A 294 19.53 12.98 7.03
CA PRO A 294 20.67 13.76 7.48
C PRO A 294 21.78 12.86 8.06
N PRO A 295 23.07 13.14 7.78
CA PRO A 295 24.16 12.31 8.27
C PRO A 295 24.14 12.15 9.80
N GLY A 296 24.25 10.91 10.25
CA GLY A 296 24.26 10.56 11.66
C GLY A 296 22.94 10.79 12.42
N LEU A 297 21.82 11.00 11.72
CA LEU A 297 20.49 11.10 12.33
C LEU A 297 19.93 9.73 12.70
N LEU A 298 19.97 8.79 11.73
CA LEU A 298 19.58 7.40 12.00
C LEU A 298 20.67 6.68 12.76
N VAL A 299 20.25 5.96 13.78
CA VAL A 299 21.09 5.10 14.61
C VAL A 299 20.45 3.72 14.75
N ASP A 300 21.24 2.72 15.06
CA ASP A 300 20.73 1.40 15.35
C ASP A 300 19.90 1.39 16.62
N LEU A 301 18.99 0.43 16.74
CA LEU A 301 18.09 0.34 17.89
C LEU A 301 18.86 0.18 19.21
N ASP A 302 19.93 -0.61 19.25
CA ASP A 302 20.74 -0.82 20.45
C ASP A 302 21.47 0.47 20.86
N GLU A 303 21.97 1.23 19.89
CA GLU A 303 22.56 2.55 20.14
C GLU A 303 21.51 3.52 20.70
N ALA A 304 20.33 3.59 20.10
CA ALA A 304 19.23 4.44 20.56
C ALA A 304 18.81 4.10 22.00
N LEU A 305 18.77 2.83 22.36
CA LEU A 305 18.39 2.37 23.71
C LEU A 305 19.44 2.72 24.78
N ALA A 306 20.69 2.93 24.41
CA ALA A 306 21.77 3.36 25.29
C ALA A 306 21.85 4.88 25.48
N MET A 307 21.10 5.66 24.68
CA MET A 307 21.13 7.12 24.72
C MET A 307 20.20 7.71 25.80
N PRO A 308 20.43 8.97 26.21
CA PRO A 308 19.49 9.68 27.08
C PRO A 308 18.09 9.76 26.45
N GLU A 309 17.05 9.46 27.20
CA GLU A 309 15.67 9.30 26.71
C GLU A 309 15.16 10.52 25.91
N ARG A 310 15.48 11.72 26.35
CA ARG A 310 15.10 12.97 25.64
C ARG A 310 15.76 13.15 24.26
N GLN A 311 16.79 12.36 23.94
CA GLN A 311 17.52 12.43 22.67
C GLN A 311 17.07 11.37 21.68
N VAL A 312 16.07 10.56 22.02
CA VAL A 312 15.65 9.42 21.20
C VAL A 312 14.24 9.60 20.67
N LEU A 313 14.07 9.25 19.40
CA LEU A 313 12.80 9.11 18.73
C LEU A 313 12.78 7.76 18.00
N PHE A 314 11.71 7.01 18.18
CA PHE A 314 11.44 5.78 17.44
C PHE A 314 10.39 6.03 16.37
N VAL A 315 10.63 5.61 15.14
CA VAL A 315 9.59 5.51 14.10
C VAL A 315 9.20 4.06 13.95
N SER A 316 7.93 3.75 14.16
CA SER A 316 7.46 2.36 14.23
C SER A 316 6.26 2.09 13.34
N THR A 317 6.00 0.81 13.07
CA THR A 317 4.74 0.33 12.52
C THR A 317 3.68 0.21 13.61
N GLY A 318 2.41 0.12 13.23
CA GLY A 318 1.31 -0.16 14.17
C GLY A 318 0.35 1.00 14.37
N SER A 319 0.30 1.95 13.44
CA SER A 319 -0.61 3.10 13.52
C SER A 319 -2.08 2.74 13.36
N GLN A 320 -2.40 1.54 12.87
CA GLN A 320 -3.75 1.00 12.73
C GLN A 320 -4.07 -0.08 13.76
N GLY A 321 -3.22 -0.26 14.77
CA GLY A 321 -3.45 -1.26 15.81
C GLY A 321 -3.20 -2.72 15.38
N GLU A 322 -2.50 -2.94 14.25
CA GLU A 322 -2.23 -4.27 13.71
C GLU A 322 -1.56 -5.15 14.79
N PRO A 323 -2.08 -6.36 15.07
CA PRO A 323 -1.69 -7.15 16.25
C PRO A 323 -0.20 -7.49 16.33
N LEU A 324 0.44 -7.72 15.18
CA LEU A 324 1.86 -8.12 15.09
C LEU A 324 2.81 -6.92 14.87
N SER A 325 2.28 -5.71 14.81
CA SER A 325 3.07 -4.50 14.59
C SER A 325 3.99 -4.17 15.79
N ALA A 326 4.97 -3.32 15.54
CA ALA A 326 5.93 -2.95 16.57
C ALA A 326 5.25 -2.20 17.73
N LEU A 327 4.39 -1.22 17.45
CA LEU A 327 3.69 -0.46 18.48
C LEU A 327 2.76 -1.33 19.31
N SER A 328 1.92 -2.17 18.68
CA SER A 328 1.01 -3.07 19.40
C SER A 328 1.74 -4.02 20.33
N ARG A 329 2.90 -4.52 19.90
CA ARG A 329 3.78 -5.34 20.76
C ARG A 329 4.43 -4.56 21.88
N MET A 330 4.81 -3.29 21.65
CA MET A 330 5.31 -2.40 22.71
C MET A 330 4.24 -2.13 23.76
N ALA A 331 3.00 -1.85 23.34
CA ALA A 331 1.86 -1.57 24.20
C ALA A 331 1.52 -2.77 25.11
N ARG A 332 1.59 -3.99 24.56
CA ARG A 332 1.38 -5.24 25.32
C ARG A 332 2.59 -5.69 26.16
N GLY A 333 3.73 -4.99 26.06
CA GLY A 333 4.98 -5.40 26.72
C GLY A 333 5.66 -6.62 26.09
N GLU A 334 5.28 -6.99 24.88
CA GLU A 334 5.77 -8.16 24.11
C GLU A 334 6.92 -7.81 23.16
N HIS A 335 7.22 -6.54 22.96
CA HIS A 335 8.36 -6.16 22.13
C HIS A 335 9.67 -6.52 22.85
N ARG A 336 10.60 -7.13 22.11
CA ARG A 336 11.83 -7.71 22.72
C ARG A 336 12.70 -6.68 23.45
N GLN A 337 12.79 -5.45 22.93
CA GLN A 337 13.75 -4.44 23.39
C GLN A 337 13.09 -3.17 23.91
N ILE A 338 11.91 -2.80 23.41
CA ILE A 338 11.24 -1.54 23.75
C ILE A 338 10.00 -1.84 24.59
N ARG A 339 9.86 -1.10 25.68
CA ARG A 339 8.64 -1.03 26.50
C ARG A 339 8.24 0.41 26.66
N ILE A 340 6.95 0.70 26.55
CA ILE A 340 6.39 2.02 26.84
C ILE A 340 6.60 2.32 28.32
N ARG A 341 7.02 3.52 28.64
CA ARG A 341 7.32 3.98 30.01
C ARG A 341 6.55 5.25 30.34
N PRO A 342 6.29 5.52 31.63
CA PRO A 342 5.75 6.81 32.04
C PRO A 342 6.62 7.95 31.54
N GLY A 343 6.00 8.96 30.92
CA GLY A 343 6.69 10.11 30.33
C GLY A 343 7.06 9.97 28.86
N ASP A 344 6.98 8.77 28.25
CA ASP A 344 7.09 8.61 26.81
C ASP A 344 5.92 9.34 26.10
N THR A 345 6.20 9.91 24.93
CA THR A 345 5.20 10.49 24.06
C THR A 345 4.96 9.54 22.89
N VAL A 346 3.73 9.06 22.74
CA VAL A 346 3.33 8.22 21.61
C VAL A 346 2.45 9.03 20.65
N VAL A 347 2.81 9.02 19.38
CA VAL A 347 2.11 9.73 18.30
C VAL A 347 1.64 8.71 17.27
N LEU A 348 0.34 8.61 17.06
CA LEU A 348 -0.26 7.89 15.93
C LEU A 348 -0.33 8.87 14.76
N ALA A 349 0.62 8.77 13.84
CA ALA A 349 0.80 9.73 12.76
C ALA A 349 0.20 9.18 11.44
N SER A 350 -1.06 8.77 11.49
CA SER A 350 -1.88 8.34 10.35
C SER A 350 -3.34 8.65 10.61
N SER A 351 -4.12 8.81 9.53
CA SER A 351 -5.57 8.81 9.65
C SER A 351 -6.05 7.42 10.05
N LEU A 352 -7.15 7.38 10.79
CA LEU A 352 -7.81 6.13 11.13
C LEU A 352 -8.48 5.56 9.87
N ILE A 353 -8.16 4.32 9.53
CA ILE A 353 -8.83 3.60 8.45
C ILE A 353 -10.16 3.08 8.99
N PRO A 354 -11.29 3.29 8.28
CA PRO A 354 -12.58 2.72 8.67
C PRO A 354 -12.49 1.20 8.90
N GLY A 355 -13.00 0.73 10.04
CA GLY A 355 -12.91 -0.66 10.48
C GLY A 355 -11.78 -0.95 11.50
N ASN A 356 -10.74 -0.09 11.58
CA ASN A 356 -9.62 -0.30 12.50
C ASN A 356 -9.79 0.41 13.86
N GLU A 357 -10.93 1.07 14.11
CA GLU A 357 -11.16 1.88 15.30
C GLU A 357 -10.91 1.09 16.58
N THR A 358 -11.49 -0.10 16.68
CA THR A 358 -11.37 -0.96 17.88
C THR A 358 -9.91 -1.39 18.10
N ALA A 359 -9.19 -1.74 17.06
CA ALA A 359 -7.78 -2.16 17.15
C ALA A 359 -6.89 -1.01 17.61
N VAL A 360 -7.08 0.20 17.06
CA VAL A 360 -6.33 1.41 17.44
C VAL A 360 -6.62 1.81 18.88
N PHE A 361 -7.88 1.77 19.33
CA PHE A 361 -8.24 2.11 20.71
C PHE A 361 -7.74 1.11 21.76
N ARG A 362 -7.37 -0.10 21.36
CA ARG A 362 -6.74 -1.10 22.25
C ARG A 362 -5.25 -0.85 22.48
N VAL A 363 -4.59 -0.19 21.56
CA VAL A 363 -3.17 0.15 21.65
C VAL A 363 -2.97 1.41 22.49
#